data_f71d73e59ec06522edcae86785e61eeb
#
_entry.id   f71d73e59ec06522edcae86785e61eeb
#
_cell.length_a   1.000
_cell.length_b   1.000
_cell.length_c   1.000
_cell.angle_alpha   90.00
_cell.angle_beta   90.00
_cell.angle_gamma   90.00
#
_symmetry.space_group_name_H-M   'P 1'
#
loop_
_entity.id
_entity.type
_entity.pdbx_description
1 polymer ?
#
loop_
_entity_poly.entity_id
_entity_poly.type
_entity_poly.pdbx_seq_one_letter_code
_entity_poly.pdbx_strand_id
1 'polypeptide(L)'
;MRHGFSAEVLADCITPTGVRCTTLIGDLPRMVLAELNTHRLISRDGYEQELSRNSASSRAIPTEQNIAVVREFPFIPPTFNKRVKGMGVGEVMDDEAYEACRRLWLRGMHHATTIAEALNEIGLDKSRSNRIIEPYMWHTVILTATEWENFIALRCPDGDEVDFNFPAAPEIQAFAICVRNALNDSQPKLLEEASWSAPYFDWDEEFELLRGLMGGAVVPVNEAINGALLVSARRCARVSYVKQDDVEALMDSYTKGVSLADMGHYSPMEHQVRPITHFDLKNPSVSPKIHAPMDLFKDHRTINIKKLPLNRMWSGNLRGVMQFRKLLPGEDNAMLKRIAAAAAEYDAT
;
A
#
# COMPACT_ATOMS: atom_id res chain seq x y z
N MET A 1 -1.22 -11.54 11.50
CA MET A 1 -0.63 -10.21 11.80
C MET A 1 0.66 -10.45 12.56
N ARG A 2 1.73 -9.82 12.14
CA ARG A 2 2.95 -9.75 12.94
C ARG A 2 2.72 -8.69 14.01
N HIS A 3 3.17 -8.92 15.22
CA HIS A 3 2.97 -8.01 16.34
C HIS A 3 4.31 -7.36 16.70
N GLY A 4 4.72 -6.40 15.87
CA GLY A 4 5.99 -5.71 15.99
C GLY A 4 6.27 -4.89 14.74
N PHE A 5 7.27 -4.01 14.80
CA PHE A 5 7.75 -3.33 13.60
C PHE A 5 8.34 -4.33 12.62
N SER A 6 7.89 -4.31 11.40
CA SER A 6 8.39 -5.18 10.34
C SER A 6 8.23 -4.56 8.97
N ALA A 7 9.08 -4.96 8.03
CA ALA A 7 8.89 -4.73 6.61
C ALA A 7 9.43 -5.93 5.83
N GLU A 8 8.73 -6.30 4.77
CA GLU A 8 9.10 -7.39 3.88
C GLU A 8 8.79 -6.98 2.44
N VAL A 9 9.71 -7.24 1.52
CA VAL A 9 9.51 -6.95 0.10
C VAL A 9 8.64 -8.03 -0.52
N LEU A 10 7.53 -7.62 -1.13
CA LEU A 10 6.61 -8.49 -1.84
C LEU A 10 6.93 -8.58 -3.33
N ALA A 11 7.37 -7.47 -3.90
CA ALA A 11 7.77 -7.39 -5.30
C ALA A 11 8.83 -6.28 -5.43
N ASP A 12 9.90 -6.58 -6.16
CA ASP A 12 10.97 -5.63 -6.44
C ASP A 12 11.43 -5.80 -7.88
N CYS A 13 11.29 -4.74 -8.65
CA CYS A 13 11.63 -4.77 -10.06
C CYS A 13 12.39 -3.52 -10.47
N ILE A 14 13.13 -3.65 -11.57
CA ILE A 14 13.79 -2.52 -12.23
C ILE A 14 13.39 -2.51 -13.70
N THR A 15 12.95 -1.36 -14.18
CA THR A 15 12.58 -1.19 -15.60
C THR A 15 13.82 -1.13 -16.49
N PRO A 16 13.70 -1.36 -17.82
CA PRO A 16 14.81 -1.18 -18.75
C PRO A 16 15.40 0.24 -18.77
N THR A 17 14.64 1.22 -18.28
CA THR A 17 15.06 2.61 -18.14
C THR A 17 15.74 2.91 -16.80
N GLY A 18 15.93 1.89 -15.94
CA GLY A 18 16.64 1.99 -14.66
C GLY A 18 15.78 2.49 -13.50
N VAL A 19 14.46 2.52 -13.63
CA VAL A 19 13.55 2.85 -12.51
C VAL A 19 13.29 1.60 -11.70
N ARG A 20 13.74 1.59 -10.44
CA ARG A 20 13.39 0.55 -9.46
C ARG A 20 12.00 0.85 -8.91
N CYS A 21 11.15 -0.16 -8.84
CA CYS A 21 9.85 -0.08 -8.21
C CYS A 21 9.70 -1.22 -7.21
N THR A 22 9.50 -0.87 -5.94
CA THR A 22 9.42 -1.85 -4.86
C THR A 22 8.06 -1.76 -4.18
N THR A 23 7.43 -2.92 -4.00
CA THR A 23 6.25 -3.10 -3.15
C THR A 23 6.65 -3.86 -1.91
N LEU A 24 6.32 -3.33 -0.75
CA LEU A 24 6.56 -3.99 0.53
C LEU A 24 5.28 -4.04 1.37
N ILE A 25 5.23 -5.03 2.26
CA ILE A 25 4.26 -5.10 3.36
C ILE A 25 5.00 -4.82 4.66
N GLY A 26 4.37 -4.08 5.58
CA GLY A 26 4.96 -3.79 6.86
C GLY A 26 3.94 -3.59 7.96
N ASP A 27 4.37 -3.79 9.19
CA ASP A 27 3.58 -3.59 10.39
C ASP A 27 4.14 -2.43 11.21
N LEU A 28 3.25 -1.55 11.65
CA LEU A 28 3.53 -0.37 12.46
C LEU A 28 2.36 -0.10 13.42
N PRO A 29 2.55 0.70 14.47
CA PRO A 29 1.44 1.09 15.33
C PRO A 29 0.40 1.89 14.56
N ARG A 30 -0.87 1.59 14.77
CA ARG A 30 -1.97 2.31 14.11
C ARG A 30 -1.94 3.82 14.36
N MET A 31 -1.46 4.25 15.52
CA MET A 31 -1.41 5.65 15.91
C MET A 31 -0.51 6.51 15.00
N VAL A 32 0.55 5.94 14.41
CA VAL A 32 1.45 6.69 13.50
C VAL A 32 1.08 6.58 12.02
N LEU A 33 -0.04 5.92 11.69
CA LEU A 33 -0.50 5.79 10.31
C LEU A 33 -0.79 7.15 9.67
N ALA A 34 -1.23 8.14 10.45
CA ALA A 34 -1.48 9.49 9.92
C ALA A 34 -0.19 10.14 9.41
N GLU A 35 0.93 9.96 10.12
CA GLU A 35 2.24 10.48 9.71
C GLU A 35 2.74 9.79 8.44
N LEU A 36 2.56 8.46 8.33
CA LEU A 36 2.84 7.73 7.10
C LEU A 36 1.98 8.21 5.94
N ASN A 37 0.69 8.46 6.17
CA ASN A 37 -0.26 8.87 5.14
C ASN A 37 -0.02 10.29 4.61
N THR A 38 0.60 11.15 5.40
CA THR A 38 0.92 12.52 5.00
C THR A 38 2.32 12.67 4.40
N HIS A 39 3.11 11.59 4.41
CA HIS A 39 4.45 11.62 3.84
C HIS A 39 4.38 11.75 2.32
N ARG A 40 5.07 12.74 1.79
CA ARG A 40 5.26 12.95 0.35
C ARG A 40 6.69 12.58 -0.03
N LEU A 41 6.82 11.80 -1.09
CA LEU A 41 8.11 11.53 -1.70
C LEU A 41 8.41 12.69 -2.66
N ILE A 42 9.51 13.39 -2.41
CA ILE A 42 10.00 14.39 -3.33
C ILE A 42 11.22 13.80 -4.03
N SER A 43 11.15 13.68 -5.35
CA SER A 43 12.28 13.19 -6.12
C SER A 43 13.42 14.20 -6.13
N ARG A 44 14.65 13.73 -6.42
CA ARG A 44 15.82 14.61 -6.60
C ARG A 44 15.62 15.71 -7.64
N ASP A 45 14.71 15.48 -8.57
CA ASP A 45 14.38 16.44 -9.65
C ASP A 45 13.30 17.46 -9.24
N GLY A 46 12.86 17.45 -7.97
CA GLY A 46 11.86 18.37 -7.44
C GLY A 46 10.40 17.99 -7.75
N TYR A 47 10.15 16.81 -8.30
CA TYR A 47 8.78 16.31 -8.54
C TYR A 47 8.22 15.62 -7.30
N GLU A 48 7.00 15.96 -6.93
CA GLU A 48 6.28 15.27 -5.87
C GLU A 48 5.83 13.89 -6.34
N GLN A 49 6.09 12.88 -5.52
CA GLN A 49 5.50 11.56 -5.62
C GLN A 49 4.77 11.24 -4.32
N GLU A 50 3.88 10.28 -4.36
CA GLU A 50 3.19 9.76 -3.18
C GLU A 50 3.44 8.25 -3.11
N LEU A 51 3.48 7.70 -1.90
CA LEU A 51 3.42 6.26 -1.70
C LEU A 51 2.06 5.75 -2.19
N SER A 52 2.06 4.77 -3.09
CA SER A 52 0.87 3.94 -3.28
C SER A 52 0.70 3.09 -2.04
N ARG A 53 -0.45 3.14 -1.41
CA ARG A 53 -0.66 2.49 -0.11
C ARG A 53 -2.04 1.88 0.02
N ASN A 54 -2.06 0.71 0.63
CA ASN A 54 -3.26 0.05 1.06
C ASN A 54 -3.09 -0.43 2.50
N SER A 55 -4.15 -0.41 3.27
CA SER A 55 -4.09 -0.81 4.67
C SER A 55 -5.40 -1.42 5.13
N ALA A 56 -5.35 -2.22 6.19
CA ALA A 56 -6.53 -2.77 6.79
C ALA A 56 -7.49 -1.65 7.26
N SER A 57 -8.74 -1.76 6.88
CA SER A 57 -9.76 -0.83 7.35
C SER A 57 -10.27 -1.26 8.73
N SER A 58 -10.52 -0.30 9.62
CA SER A 58 -11.22 -0.55 10.90
C SER A 58 -12.60 -1.18 10.71
N ARG A 59 -13.16 -1.09 9.50
CA ARG A 59 -14.45 -1.73 9.13
C ARG A 59 -14.32 -3.19 8.68
N ALA A 60 -13.11 -3.66 8.39
CA ALA A 60 -12.90 -4.98 7.79
C ALA A 60 -13.06 -6.11 8.83
N ILE A 61 -12.55 -5.91 10.03
CA ILE A 61 -12.45 -6.93 11.08
C ILE A 61 -13.56 -6.71 12.12
N PRO A 62 -14.25 -7.79 12.58
CA PRO A 62 -15.18 -7.71 13.70
C PRO A 62 -14.53 -7.13 14.96
N THR A 63 -15.33 -6.41 15.77
CA THR A 63 -14.84 -5.72 16.96
C THR A 63 -14.27 -6.70 17.99
N GLU A 64 -14.91 -7.84 18.18
CA GLU A 64 -14.48 -8.89 19.11
C GLU A 64 -13.10 -9.43 18.76
N GLN A 65 -12.84 -9.64 17.47
CA GLN A 65 -11.53 -10.10 17.00
C GLN A 65 -10.44 -9.05 17.23
N ASN A 66 -10.72 -7.77 16.96
CA ASN A 66 -9.78 -6.70 17.23
C ASN A 66 -9.51 -6.54 18.74
N ILE A 67 -10.55 -6.65 19.59
CA ILE A 67 -10.39 -6.61 21.04
C ILE A 67 -9.51 -7.76 21.53
N ALA A 68 -9.74 -8.97 21.03
CA ALA A 68 -8.93 -10.13 21.39
C ALA A 68 -7.45 -9.92 21.04
N VAL A 69 -7.18 -9.47 19.81
CA VAL A 69 -5.81 -9.17 19.35
C VAL A 69 -5.15 -8.07 20.18
N VAL A 70 -5.87 -6.98 20.48
CA VAL A 70 -5.33 -5.87 21.30
C VAL A 70 -5.05 -6.31 22.73
N ARG A 71 -5.90 -7.15 23.33
CA ARG A 71 -5.67 -7.68 24.69
C ARG A 71 -4.47 -8.61 24.77
N GLU A 72 -4.21 -9.38 23.71
CA GLU A 72 -3.10 -10.33 23.64
C GLU A 72 -1.79 -9.65 23.24
N PHE A 73 -1.83 -8.76 22.25
CA PHE A 73 -0.67 -8.10 21.65
C PHE A 73 -0.88 -6.58 21.52
N PRO A 74 -1.04 -5.85 22.64
CA PRO A 74 -1.19 -4.39 22.57
C PRO A 74 0.07 -3.73 22.04
N PHE A 75 -0.09 -2.68 21.25
CA PHE A 75 1.02 -1.75 21.05
C PHE A 75 1.29 -1.02 22.36
N ILE A 76 2.54 -1.05 22.77
CA ILE A 76 3.08 -0.28 23.88
C ILE A 76 4.26 0.51 23.33
N PRO A 77 4.33 1.84 23.52
CA PRO A 77 5.49 2.62 23.10
C PRO A 77 6.79 2.00 23.65
N PRO A 78 7.81 1.79 22.81
CA PRO A 78 9.07 1.20 23.27
C PRO A 78 9.79 2.08 24.28
N THR A 79 9.49 3.39 24.25
CA THR A 79 10.01 4.37 25.21
C THR A 79 8.93 5.36 25.59
N PHE A 80 9.05 5.94 26.78
CA PHE A 80 8.34 7.14 27.20
C PHE A 80 9.35 8.24 27.46
N ASN A 81 9.08 9.44 26.97
CA ASN A 81 10.01 10.55 27.02
C ASN A 81 9.51 11.66 27.94
N LYS A 82 10.42 12.34 28.60
CA LYS A 82 10.08 13.50 29.44
C LYS A 82 9.48 14.63 28.60
N ARG A 83 8.55 15.34 29.18
CA ARG A 83 7.93 16.48 28.54
C ARG A 83 8.95 17.58 28.25
N VAL A 84 8.97 18.08 27.01
CA VAL A 84 9.73 19.26 26.59
C VAL A 84 8.78 20.33 26.05
N LYS A 85 9.28 21.55 25.93
CA LYS A 85 8.54 22.64 25.29
C LYS A 85 8.76 22.58 23.77
N GLY A 86 7.69 22.60 23.00
CA GLY A 86 7.75 22.51 21.54
C GLY A 86 7.54 21.09 21.02
N MET A 87 7.99 20.80 19.78
CA MET A 87 7.82 19.52 19.10
C MET A 87 9.02 18.58 19.22
N GLY A 88 10.04 18.97 20.01
CA GLY A 88 11.20 18.11 20.25
C GLY A 88 10.85 16.87 21.08
N VAL A 89 11.67 15.83 20.96
CA VAL A 89 11.61 14.64 21.81
C VAL A 89 12.46 14.88 23.06
N GLY A 90 11.89 14.65 24.25
CA GLY A 90 12.61 14.79 25.53
C GLY A 90 13.49 13.59 25.83
N GLU A 91 14.29 13.69 26.88
CA GLU A 91 15.05 12.56 27.40
C GLU A 91 14.16 11.36 27.70
N VAL A 92 14.65 10.16 27.46
CA VAL A 92 13.98 8.92 27.85
C VAL A 92 13.80 8.89 29.36
N MET A 93 12.65 8.43 29.82
CA MET A 93 12.37 8.21 31.23
C MET A 93 13.21 7.06 31.76
N ASP A 94 13.55 7.10 33.04
CA ASP A 94 14.18 5.98 33.73
C ASP A 94 13.22 4.79 33.85
N ASP A 95 13.75 3.64 34.27
CA ASP A 95 13.01 2.37 34.34
C ASP A 95 11.77 2.46 35.24
N GLU A 96 11.85 3.18 36.36
CA GLU A 96 10.71 3.32 37.29
C GLU A 96 9.58 4.14 36.66
N ALA A 97 9.90 5.26 36.04
CA ALA A 97 8.95 6.10 35.34
C ALA A 97 8.40 5.42 34.09
N TYR A 98 9.25 4.68 33.35
CA TYR A 98 8.83 3.86 32.23
C TYR A 98 7.76 2.83 32.66
N GLU A 99 8.01 2.05 33.69
CA GLU A 99 7.06 1.06 34.18
C GLU A 99 5.76 1.70 34.73
N ALA A 100 5.85 2.88 35.31
CA ALA A 100 4.66 3.62 35.72
C ALA A 100 3.81 4.06 34.50
N CYS A 101 4.43 4.58 33.47
CA CYS A 101 3.77 4.94 32.21
C CYS A 101 3.17 3.70 31.51
N ARG A 102 3.93 2.63 31.45
CA ARG A 102 3.49 1.35 30.87
C ARG A 102 2.23 0.81 31.56
N ARG A 103 2.21 0.80 32.90
CA ARG A 103 1.02 0.39 33.66
C ARG A 103 -0.20 1.26 33.35
N LEU A 104 -0.01 2.58 33.24
CA LEU A 104 -1.10 3.51 32.90
C LEU A 104 -1.57 3.31 31.46
N TRP A 105 -0.66 3.08 30.51
CA TRP A 105 -0.94 2.76 29.11
C TRP A 105 -1.81 1.51 28.99
N LEU A 106 -1.40 0.41 29.65
CA LEU A 106 -2.16 -0.84 29.67
C LEU A 106 -3.52 -0.71 30.36
N ARG A 107 -3.61 0.13 31.42
CA ARG A 107 -4.89 0.44 32.05
C ARG A 107 -5.80 1.20 31.10
N GLY A 108 -5.26 2.15 30.32
CA GLY A 108 -5.99 2.83 29.25
C GLY A 108 -6.50 1.84 28.18
N MET A 109 -5.67 0.91 27.74
CA MET A 109 -6.05 -0.16 26.83
C MET A 109 -7.20 -1.02 27.38
N HIS A 110 -7.12 -1.42 28.63
CA HIS A 110 -8.20 -2.19 29.29
C HIS A 110 -9.52 -1.44 29.30
N HIS A 111 -9.53 -0.16 29.66
CA HIS A 111 -10.74 0.67 29.61
C HIS A 111 -11.26 0.83 28.18
N ALA A 112 -10.39 1.08 27.21
CA ALA A 112 -10.76 1.24 25.81
C ALA A 112 -11.41 -0.05 25.25
N THR A 113 -10.83 -1.22 25.53
CA THR A 113 -11.39 -2.51 25.07
C THR A 113 -12.72 -2.83 25.74
N THR A 114 -12.89 -2.53 27.03
CA THR A 114 -14.16 -2.70 27.75
C THR A 114 -15.27 -1.81 27.17
N ILE A 115 -14.94 -0.55 26.86
CA ILE A 115 -15.92 0.38 26.25
C ILE A 115 -16.27 -0.10 24.82
N ALA A 116 -15.29 -0.53 24.02
CA ALA A 116 -15.53 -1.03 22.67
C ALA A 116 -16.42 -2.27 22.68
N GLU A 117 -16.23 -3.17 23.66
CA GLU A 117 -17.03 -4.37 23.88
C GLU A 117 -18.49 -4.01 24.22
N ALA A 118 -18.70 -3.14 25.19
CA ALA A 118 -20.04 -2.67 25.57
C ALA A 118 -20.77 -1.95 24.42
N LEU A 119 -20.05 -1.14 23.62
CA LEU A 119 -20.62 -0.49 22.45
C LEU A 119 -21.01 -1.51 21.35
N ASN A 120 -20.22 -2.55 21.19
CA ASN A 120 -20.52 -3.63 20.26
C ASN A 120 -21.75 -4.45 20.72
N GLU A 121 -21.89 -4.72 22.01
CA GLU A 121 -23.04 -5.42 22.59
C GLU A 121 -24.37 -4.67 22.39
N ILE A 122 -24.36 -3.34 22.44
CA ILE A 122 -25.56 -2.52 22.13
C ILE A 122 -25.77 -2.32 20.61
N GLY A 123 -24.96 -2.96 19.76
CA GLY A 123 -25.12 -2.97 18.30
C GLY A 123 -24.49 -1.79 17.56
N LEU A 124 -23.54 -1.07 18.17
CA LEU A 124 -22.82 0.00 17.44
C LEU A 124 -21.99 -0.61 16.31
N ASP A 125 -22.03 0.04 15.13
CA ASP A 125 -21.26 -0.40 13.97
C ASP A 125 -19.76 -0.49 14.28
N LYS A 126 -19.14 -1.59 13.84
CA LYS A 126 -17.72 -1.88 14.07
C LYS A 126 -16.75 -0.79 13.61
N SER A 127 -17.14 0.03 12.62
CA SER A 127 -16.32 1.17 12.18
C SER A 127 -16.18 2.26 13.24
N ARG A 128 -17.05 2.25 14.24
CA ARG A 128 -17.01 3.18 15.38
C ARG A 128 -16.40 2.54 16.61
N SER A 129 -16.85 1.32 16.97
CA SER A 129 -16.34 0.60 18.15
C SER A 129 -14.82 0.38 18.05
N ASN A 130 -14.31 -0.03 16.88
CA ASN A 130 -12.89 -0.27 16.65
C ASN A 130 -12.02 1.00 16.78
N ARG A 131 -12.56 2.20 16.58
CA ARG A 131 -11.81 3.46 16.69
C ARG A 131 -11.30 3.73 18.10
N ILE A 132 -12.00 3.25 19.12
CA ILE A 132 -11.64 3.49 20.52
C ILE A 132 -10.34 2.77 20.90
N ILE A 133 -10.08 1.63 20.29
CA ILE A 133 -8.90 0.81 20.57
C ILE A 133 -7.72 1.06 19.63
N GLU A 134 -7.86 1.91 18.60
CA GLU A 134 -6.81 2.20 17.61
C GLU A 134 -5.45 2.60 18.20
N PRO A 135 -5.34 3.35 19.31
CA PRO A 135 -4.03 3.68 19.90
C PRO A 135 -3.21 2.46 20.34
N TYR A 136 -3.86 1.35 20.59
CA TYR A 136 -3.25 0.12 21.09
C TYR A 136 -3.10 -0.96 20.01
N MET A 137 -3.44 -0.65 18.76
CA MET A 137 -3.43 -1.61 17.64
C MET A 137 -2.11 -1.58 16.87
N TRP A 138 -1.65 -2.74 16.48
CA TRP A 138 -0.76 -2.90 15.34
C TRP A 138 -1.55 -2.80 14.04
N HIS A 139 -0.88 -2.38 12.99
CA HIS A 139 -1.52 -2.11 11.71
C HIS A 139 -0.62 -2.49 10.55
N THR A 140 -1.14 -3.30 9.64
CA THR A 140 -0.42 -3.74 8.46
C THR A 140 -0.73 -2.82 7.28
N VAL A 141 0.30 -2.44 6.53
CA VAL A 141 0.22 -1.62 5.32
C VAL A 141 0.97 -2.27 4.17
N ILE A 142 0.47 -2.06 2.95
CA ILE A 142 1.22 -2.31 1.71
C ILE A 142 1.60 -0.96 1.14
N LEU A 143 2.87 -0.84 0.77
CA LEU A 143 3.45 0.37 0.22
C LEU A 143 4.16 0.05 -1.10
N THR A 144 3.96 0.88 -2.12
CA THR A 144 4.71 0.81 -3.38
C THR A 144 5.27 2.18 -3.71
N ALA A 145 6.53 2.22 -4.06
CA ALA A 145 7.20 3.45 -4.50
C ALA A 145 8.31 3.15 -5.51
N THR A 146 8.64 4.16 -6.30
CA THR A 146 9.80 4.17 -7.19
C THR A 146 10.96 4.98 -6.64
N GLU A 147 10.75 5.72 -5.57
CA GLU A 147 11.78 6.51 -4.88
C GLU A 147 11.54 6.46 -3.37
N TRP A 148 12.52 5.93 -2.64
CA TRP A 148 12.46 5.79 -1.19
C TRP A 148 13.41 6.74 -0.44
N GLU A 149 14.31 7.42 -1.16
CA GLU A 149 15.38 8.21 -0.56
C GLU A 149 14.86 9.29 0.39
N ASN A 150 13.80 10.01 -0.01
CA ASN A 150 13.24 11.05 0.85
C ASN A 150 12.52 10.47 2.09
N PHE A 151 11.87 9.30 1.96
CA PHE A 151 11.29 8.61 3.11
C PHE A 151 12.38 8.22 4.11
N ILE A 152 13.46 7.60 3.63
CA ILE A 152 14.58 7.18 4.46
C ILE A 152 15.27 8.41 5.09
N ALA A 153 15.58 9.43 4.30
CA ALA A 153 16.26 10.64 4.79
C ALA A 153 15.49 11.37 5.91
N LEU A 154 14.16 11.35 5.87
CA LEU A 154 13.32 12.08 6.82
C LEU A 154 12.83 11.23 8.01
N ARG A 155 12.94 9.91 7.93
CA ARG A 155 12.32 8.99 8.91
C ARG A 155 13.28 7.96 9.48
N CYS A 156 14.41 7.71 8.82
CA CYS A 156 15.34 6.66 9.21
C CYS A 156 16.64 7.27 9.68
N PRO A 157 17.06 7.06 10.95
CA PRO A 157 18.38 7.43 11.40
C PRO A 157 19.45 6.57 10.71
N ASP A 158 20.72 7.00 10.77
CA ASP A 158 21.83 6.30 10.12
C ASP A 158 22.08 4.90 10.71
N GLY A 159 21.81 4.71 12.01
CA GLY A 159 21.98 3.43 12.70
C GLY A 159 20.80 2.48 12.56
N ASP A 160 20.92 1.31 13.17
CA ASP A 160 19.88 0.27 13.23
C ASP A 160 18.93 0.40 14.43
N GLU A 161 19.14 1.44 15.24
CA GLU A 161 18.34 1.74 16.41
C GLU A 161 17.70 3.14 16.28
N VAL A 162 16.65 3.35 17.04
CA VAL A 162 15.96 4.65 17.14
C VAL A 162 16.91 5.68 17.75
N ASP A 163 17.05 6.83 17.10
CA ASP A 163 17.81 7.99 17.62
C ASP A 163 16.84 9.08 18.10
N PHE A 164 16.86 9.34 19.41
CA PHE A 164 15.99 10.36 20.01
C PHE A 164 16.37 11.81 19.65
N ASN A 165 17.54 12.04 19.05
CA ASN A 165 17.94 13.33 18.50
C ASN A 165 17.47 13.52 17.06
N PHE A 166 17.02 12.45 16.40
CA PHE A 166 16.50 12.51 15.05
C PHE A 166 15.09 13.15 15.04
N PRO A 167 14.75 13.99 14.05
CA PRO A 167 13.53 14.82 14.11
C PRO A 167 12.21 14.07 13.81
N ALA A 168 12.22 12.75 13.68
CA ALA A 168 11.03 11.93 13.48
C ALA A 168 10.60 11.21 14.77
N ALA A 169 9.30 10.89 14.92
CA ALA A 169 8.81 10.12 16.06
C ALA A 169 9.48 8.72 16.13
N PRO A 170 9.80 8.22 17.35
CA PRO A 170 10.49 6.92 17.51
C PRO A 170 9.81 5.76 16.78
N GLU A 171 8.49 5.73 16.77
CA GLU A 171 7.71 4.66 16.15
C GLU A 171 7.83 4.68 14.62
N ILE A 172 7.87 5.85 14.00
CA ILE A 172 8.06 5.93 12.56
C ILE A 172 9.51 5.66 12.16
N GLN A 173 10.48 6.02 13.03
CA GLN A 173 11.89 5.65 12.84
C GLN A 173 12.04 4.12 12.84
N ALA A 174 11.51 3.44 13.85
CA ALA A 174 11.57 1.98 13.94
C ALA A 174 10.99 1.29 12.70
N PHE A 175 9.87 1.79 12.18
CA PHE A 175 9.32 1.30 10.93
C PHE A 175 10.23 1.60 9.73
N ALA A 176 10.76 2.82 9.63
CA ALA A 176 11.65 3.22 8.53
C ALA A 176 12.96 2.42 8.50
N ILE A 177 13.50 2.04 9.67
CA ILE A 177 14.66 1.13 9.77
C ILE A 177 14.32 -0.23 9.16
N CYS A 178 13.14 -0.80 9.49
CA CYS A 178 12.70 -2.06 8.89
C CYS A 178 12.56 -1.94 7.36
N VAL A 179 11.97 -0.83 6.87
CA VAL A 179 11.84 -0.55 5.43
C VAL A 179 13.21 -0.47 4.76
N ARG A 180 14.14 0.32 5.31
CA ARG A 180 15.51 0.46 4.78
C ARG A 180 16.21 -0.91 4.69
N ASN A 181 16.14 -1.70 5.74
CA ASN A 181 16.80 -3.01 5.77
C ASN A 181 16.17 -3.95 4.73
N ALA A 182 14.85 -4.02 4.63
CA ALA A 182 14.17 -4.81 3.61
C ALA A 182 14.54 -4.39 2.17
N LEU A 183 14.67 -3.09 1.91
CA LEU A 183 15.09 -2.56 0.60
C LEU A 183 16.56 -2.89 0.27
N ASN A 184 17.44 -2.88 1.27
CA ASN A 184 18.86 -3.21 1.12
C ASN A 184 19.09 -4.71 0.86
N ASP A 185 18.29 -5.55 1.50
CA ASP A 185 18.38 -7.01 1.35
C ASP A 185 17.74 -7.51 0.05
N SER A 186 16.93 -6.69 -0.60
CA SER A 186 16.22 -7.06 -1.82
C SER A 186 17.03 -6.78 -3.09
N GLN A 187 16.94 -7.72 -4.05
CA GLN A 187 17.56 -7.59 -5.37
C GLN A 187 16.45 -7.42 -6.43
N PRO A 188 16.38 -6.27 -7.11
CA PRO A 188 15.35 -6.03 -8.10
C PRO A 188 15.52 -6.92 -9.32
N LYS A 189 14.43 -7.55 -9.77
CA LYS A 189 14.38 -8.32 -11.03
C LYS A 189 14.14 -7.37 -12.19
N LEU A 190 14.85 -7.59 -13.31
CA LEU A 190 14.58 -6.84 -14.55
C LEU A 190 13.15 -7.13 -15.01
N LEU A 191 12.37 -6.08 -15.19
CA LEU A 191 11.01 -6.14 -15.70
C LEU A 191 11.01 -5.73 -17.17
N GLU A 192 10.77 -6.69 -18.07
CA GLU A 192 10.72 -6.43 -19.51
C GLU A 192 9.56 -5.50 -19.88
N GLU A 193 9.64 -4.84 -21.04
CA GLU A 193 8.69 -3.80 -21.48
C GLU A 193 7.23 -4.23 -21.47
N ALA A 194 6.92 -5.49 -21.78
CA ALA A 194 5.55 -6.00 -21.81
C ALA A 194 5.12 -6.72 -20.52
N SER A 195 6.02 -6.83 -19.54
CA SER A 195 5.80 -7.62 -18.33
C SER A 195 5.25 -6.75 -17.20
N TRP A 196 4.47 -7.37 -16.32
CA TRP A 196 3.91 -6.75 -15.12
C TRP A 196 4.59 -7.28 -13.86
N SER A 197 4.89 -6.38 -12.94
CA SER A 197 5.11 -6.71 -11.54
C SER A 197 3.76 -6.69 -10.82
N ALA A 198 3.38 -7.78 -10.21
CA ALA A 198 2.09 -7.97 -9.56
C ALA A 198 2.30 -8.63 -8.19
N PRO A 199 2.29 -7.84 -7.09
CA PRO A 199 2.49 -8.40 -5.75
C PRO A 199 1.46 -9.49 -5.44
N TYR A 200 1.90 -10.54 -4.71
CA TYR A 200 1.07 -11.70 -4.37
C TYR A 200 0.54 -12.54 -5.54
N PHE A 201 1.02 -12.34 -6.75
CA PHE A 201 0.68 -13.20 -7.88
C PHE A 201 1.93 -13.88 -8.42
N ASP A 202 1.90 -15.21 -8.46
CA ASP A 202 2.97 -16.01 -9.03
C ASP A 202 2.69 -16.24 -10.52
N TRP A 203 3.50 -15.59 -11.39
CA TRP A 203 3.32 -15.65 -12.83
C TRP A 203 3.65 -17.04 -13.40
N ASP A 204 4.57 -17.77 -12.78
CA ASP A 204 5.01 -19.07 -13.25
C ASP A 204 4.03 -20.17 -12.85
N GLU A 205 3.46 -20.09 -11.66
CA GLU A 205 2.59 -21.12 -11.11
C GLU A 205 1.09 -20.85 -11.38
N GLU A 206 0.65 -19.60 -11.31
CA GLU A 206 -0.78 -19.26 -11.29
C GLU A 206 -1.34 -18.79 -12.64
N PHE A 207 -0.50 -18.30 -13.58
CA PHE A 207 -1.01 -17.65 -14.78
C PHE A 207 -1.78 -18.59 -15.72
N GLU A 208 -1.19 -19.74 -16.08
CA GLU A 208 -1.87 -20.69 -16.97
C GLU A 208 -3.05 -21.38 -16.27
N LEU A 209 -2.97 -21.58 -14.96
CA LEU A 209 -4.09 -22.08 -14.17
C LEU A 209 -5.28 -21.11 -14.20
N LEU A 210 -5.02 -19.81 -13.92
CA LEU A 210 -6.05 -18.77 -13.99
C LEU A 210 -6.68 -18.68 -15.38
N ARG A 211 -5.85 -18.68 -16.43
CA ARG A 211 -6.32 -18.64 -17.81
C ARG A 211 -7.19 -19.85 -18.15
N GLY A 212 -6.82 -21.03 -17.67
CA GLY A 212 -7.61 -22.25 -17.81
C GLY A 212 -8.99 -22.11 -17.15
N LEU A 213 -9.06 -21.57 -15.95
CA LEU A 213 -10.29 -21.34 -15.20
C LEU A 213 -11.18 -20.26 -15.81
N MET A 214 -10.59 -19.25 -16.46
CA MET A 214 -11.34 -18.19 -17.17
C MET A 214 -11.96 -18.65 -18.49
N GLY A 215 -11.57 -19.81 -19.03
CA GLY A 215 -12.10 -20.36 -20.29
C GLY A 215 -11.05 -20.99 -21.21
N GLY A 216 -9.83 -21.13 -20.74
CA GLY A 216 -8.75 -21.84 -21.45
C GLY A 216 -8.21 -21.09 -22.66
N ALA A 217 -7.89 -21.86 -23.72
CA ALA A 217 -7.22 -21.32 -24.91
C ALA A 217 -7.99 -20.25 -25.67
N VAL A 218 -9.31 -20.13 -25.47
CA VAL A 218 -10.15 -19.11 -26.12
C VAL A 218 -9.99 -17.73 -25.46
N VAL A 219 -9.44 -17.69 -24.25
CA VAL A 219 -9.20 -16.41 -23.54
C VAL A 219 -7.95 -15.73 -24.11
N PRO A 220 -8.07 -14.52 -24.64
CA PRO A 220 -6.91 -13.76 -25.10
C PRO A 220 -5.89 -13.54 -23.97
N VAL A 221 -4.61 -13.60 -24.30
CA VAL A 221 -3.51 -13.44 -23.31
C VAL A 221 -3.65 -12.12 -22.53
N ASN A 222 -3.98 -11.03 -23.20
CA ASN A 222 -4.17 -9.74 -22.52
C ASN A 222 -5.33 -9.75 -21.52
N GLU A 223 -6.39 -10.50 -21.78
CA GLU A 223 -7.51 -10.66 -20.85
C GLU A 223 -7.09 -11.49 -19.64
N ALA A 224 -6.33 -12.57 -19.85
CA ALA A 224 -5.76 -13.36 -18.77
C ALA A 224 -4.77 -12.54 -17.92
N ILE A 225 -3.96 -11.67 -18.53
CA ILE A 225 -3.08 -10.73 -17.81
C ILE A 225 -3.92 -9.79 -16.94
N ASN A 226 -4.97 -9.20 -17.46
CA ASN A 226 -5.88 -8.36 -16.67
C ASN A 226 -6.50 -9.14 -15.50
N GLY A 227 -6.87 -10.39 -15.72
CA GLY A 227 -7.31 -11.30 -14.66
C GLY A 227 -6.28 -11.49 -13.55
N ALA A 228 -5.03 -11.72 -13.90
CA ALA A 228 -3.91 -11.86 -12.96
C ALA A 228 -3.70 -10.57 -12.12
N LEU A 229 -3.79 -9.41 -12.78
CA LEU A 229 -3.68 -8.11 -12.09
C LEU A 229 -4.85 -7.87 -11.13
N LEU A 230 -6.06 -8.31 -11.46
CA LEU A 230 -7.22 -8.24 -10.57
C LEU A 230 -7.08 -9.18 -9.37
N VAL A 231 -6.53 -10.39 -9.56
CA VAL A 231 -6.19 -11.31 -8.45
C VAL A 231 -5.18 -10.66 -7.51
N SER A 232 -4.08 -10.13 -8.06
CA SER A 232 -3.07 -9.41 -7.29
C SER A 232 -3.68 -8.24 -6.52
N ALA A 233 -4.51 -7.41 -7.18
CA ALA A 233 -5.19 -6.27 -6.54
C ALA A 233 -6.10 -6.73 -5.40
N ARG A 234 -6.86 -7.81 -5.59
CA ARG A 234 -7.69 -8.38 -4.52
C ARG A 234 -6.86 -8.83 -3.32
N ARG A 235 -5.72 -9.48 -3.57
CA ARG A 235 -4.80 -9.91 -2.51
C ARG A 235 -4.16 -8.70 -1.79
N CYS A 236 -3.79 -7.65 -2.52
CA CYS A 236 -3.36 -6.38 -1.94
C CYS A 236 -4.46 -5.69 -1.09
N ALA A 237 -5.72 -5.83 -1.44
CA ALA A 237 -6.84 -5.30 -0.64
C ALA A 237 -7.04 -6.05 0.68
N ARG A 238 -6.53 -7.30 0.80
CA ARG A 238 -6.72 -8.19 1.96
C ARG A 238 -5.49 -8.24 2.85
N VAL A 239 -4.93 -7.11 3.19
CA VAL A 239 -3.68 -6.97 3.98
C VAL A 239 -3.70 -7.79 5.29
N SER A 240 -4.89 -8.12 5.80
CA SER A 240 -5.07 -8.80 7.08
C SER A 240 -5.25 -10.33 6.97
N TYR A 241 -5.18 -10.91 5.77
CA TYR A 241 -5.49 -12.33 5.57
C TYR A 241 -4.32 -13.09 4.95
N VAL A 242 -4.15 -14.32 5.40
CA VAL A 242 -3.14 -15.25 4.89
C VAL A 242 -3.45 -15.62 3.44
N LYS A 243 -2.40 -15.79 2.62
CA LYS A 243 -2.48 -16.32 1.26
C LYS A 243 -3.23 -17.68 1.29
N GLN A 244 -4.24 -17.82 0.47
CA GLN A 244 -4.89 -19.09 0.20
C GLN A 244 -4.33 -19.64 -1.10
N ASP A 245 -3.77 -20.83 -1.05
CA ASP A 245 -2.97 -21.43 -2.14
C ASP A 245 -3.76 -22.45 -2.98
N ASP A 246 -5.10 -22.47 -2.90
CA ASP A 246 -5.96 -23.38 -3.67
C ASP A 246 -6.60 -22.70 -4.90
N VAL A 247 -7.07 -23.53 -5.84
CA VAL A 247 -7.70 -23.10 -7.10
C VAL A 247 -8.98 -22.30 -6.86
N GLU A 248 -9.76 -22.67 -5.85
CA GLU A 248 -11.00 -21.98 -5.48
C GLU A 248 -10.70 -20.57 -4.98
N ALA A 249 -9.62 -20.40 -4.20
CA ALA A 249 -9.15 -19.09 -3.76
C ALA A 249 -8.68 -18.20 -4.92
N LEU A 250 -8.12 -18.76 -5.98
CA LEU A 250 -7.68 -18.03 -7.17
C LEU A 250 -8.88 -17.39 -7.90
N MET A 251 -9.92 -18.18 -8.19
CA MET A 251 -11.15 -17.68 -8.83
C MET A 251 -11.96 -16.75 -7.94
N ASP A 252 -12.01 -17.00 -6.63
CA ASP A 252 -12.62 -16.08 -5.64
C ASP A 252 -11.90 -14.72 -5.67
N SER A 253 -10.56 -14.75 -5.71
CA SER A 253 -9.75 -13.53 -5.79
C SER A 253 -9.97 -12.77 -7.10
N TYR A 254 -10.08 -13.47 -8.24
CA TYR A 254 -10.42 -12.88 -9.53
C TYR A 254 -11.80 -12.20 -9.49
N THR A 255 -12.84 -12.93 -9.11
CA THR A 255 -14.22 -12.43 -9.08
C THR A 255 -14.37 -11.22 -8.15
N LYS A 256 -13.74 -11.26 -6.99
CA LYS A 256 -13.73 -10.14 -6.05
C LYS A 256 -12.86 -8.97 -6.53
N GLY A 257 -11.80 -9.24 -7.29
CA GLY A 257 -10.99 -8.22 -7.96
C GLY A 257 -11.81 -7.44 -9.01
N VAL A 258 -12.59 -8.14 -9.82
CA VAL A 258 -13.57 -7.55 -10.76
C VAL A 258 -14.56 -6.66 -9.98
N SER A 259 -15.17 -7.20 -8.91
CA SER A 259 -16.11 -6.44 -8.08
C SER A 259 -15.49 -5.17 -7.48
N LEU A 260 -14.22 -5.20 -7.04
CA LEU A 260 -13.53 -3.99 -6.55
C LEU A 260 -13.42 -2.93 -7.65
N ALA A 261 -13.04 -3.33 -8.87
CA ALA A 261 -12.95 -2.43 -10.01
C ALA A 261 -14.31 -1.84 -10.37
N ASP A 262 -15.35 -2.65 -10.38
CA ASP A 262 -16.72 -2.24 -10.68
C ASP A 262 -17.31 -1.27 -9.65
N MET A 263 -16.97 -1.46 -8.38
CA MET A 263 -17.35 -0.53 -7.32
C MET A 263 -16.50 0.74 -7.25
N GLY A 264 -15.46 0.88 -8.08
CA GLY A 264 -14.56 2.03 -8.08
C GLY A 264 -13.56 2.05 -6.92
N HIS A 265 -13.21 0.89 -6.37
CA HIS A 265 -12.18 0.75 -5.34
C HIS A 265 -10.81 0.51 -5.97
N TYR A 266 -10.18 1.56 -6.48
CA TYR A 266 -8.96 1.47 -7.29
C TYR A 266 -7.64 1.48 -6.50
N SER A 267 -7.64 1.79 -5.20
CA SER A 267 -6.38 1.83 -4.43
C SER A 267 -5.59 0.51 -4.43
N PRO A 268 -6.20 -0.69 -4.39
CA PRO A 268 -5.45 -1.93 -4.49
C PRO A 268 -4.80 -2.16 -5.87
N MET A 269 -5.26 -1.44 -6.89
CA MET A 269 -4.77 -1.52 -8.28
C MET A 269 -3.61 -0.55 -8.54
N GLU A 270 -3.10 0.11 -7.51
CA GLU A 270 -1.92 0.97 -7.58
C GLU A 270 -0.60 0.21 -7.41
N HIS A 271 -0.66 -1.05 -6.97
CA HIS A 271 0.52 -1.86 -6.64
C HIS A 271 1.02 -2.71 -7.81
N GLN A 272 0.21 -2.89 -8.85
CA GLN A 272 0.58 -3.60 -10.07
C GLN A 272 1.13 -2.60 -11.06
N VAL A 273 2.37 -2.82 -11.51
CA VAL A 273 3.08 -1.87 -12.38
C VAL A 273 3.75 -2.57 -13.55
N ARG A 274 3.89 -1.84 -14.65
CA ARG A 274 4.74 -2.22 -15.78
C ARG A 274 5.60 -1.05 -16.23
N PRO A 275 6.69 -1.28 -16.99
CA PRO A 275 7.45 -0.21 -17.59
C PRO A 275 6.58 0.66 -18.53
N ILE A 276 6.87 1.95 -18.57
CA ILE A 276 6.34 2.84 -19.61
C ILE A 276 7.16 2.63 -20.86
N THR A 277 6.50 2.35 -21.97
CA THR A 277 7.12 2.08 -23.26
C THR A 277 7.04 3.27 -24.21
N HIS A 278 7.85 3.25 -25.27
CA HIS A 278 7.69 4.20 -26.38
C HIS A 278 6.32 4.14 -27.04
N PHE A 279 5.71 2.93 -27.06
CA PHE A 279 4.37 2.75 -27.59
C PHE A 279 3.33 3.51 -26.75
N ASP A 280 3.39 3.40 -25.45
CA ASP A 280 2.51 4.12 -24.52
C ASP A 280 2.59 5.63 -24.74
N LEU A 281 3.80 6.15 -24.88
CA LEU A 281 4.05 7.58 -25.06
C LEU A 281 3.56 8.12 -26.40
N LYS A 282 3.52 7.29 -27.43
CA LYS A 282 3.12 7.68 -28.80
C LYS A 282 1.69 7.33 -29.15
N ASN A 283 1.03 6.50 -28.34
CA ASN A 283 -0.31 6.01 -28.66
C ASN A 283 -1.41 6.77 -27.88
N PRO A 284 -2.13 7.68 -28.54
CA PRO A 284 -3.19 8.47 -27.89
C PRO A 284 -4.37 7.63 -27.38
N SER A 285 -4.57 6.42 -27.91
CA SER A 285 -5.66 5.54 -27.47
C SER A 285 -5.39 4.88 -26.12
N VAL A 286 -4.13 4.67 -25.77
CA VAL A 286 -3.74 4.16 -24.46
C VAL A 286 -3.69 5.28 -23.42
N SER A 287 -3.41 6.49 -23.86
CA SER A 287 -3.45 7.69 -23.01
C SER A 287 -3.80 8.93 -23.82
N PRO A 288 -5.09 9.18 -24.05
CA PRO A 288 -5.55 10.24 -24.98
C PRO A 288 -5.16 11.66 -24.56
N LYS A 289 -4.53 11.82 -23.40
CA LYS A 289 -4.23 13.12 -22.81
C LYS A 289 -2.72 13.40 -22.73
N ILE A 290 -1.85 12.49 -23.24
CA ILE A 290 -0.40 12.67 -23.16
C ILE A 290 0.15 13.10 -24.51
N HIS A 291 0.38 14.39 -24.65
CA HIS A 291 1.35 14.89 -25.61
C HIS A 291 2.72 14.83 -24.92
N ALA A 292 3.42 13.70 -25.04
CA ALA A 292 4.81 13.64 -24.60
C ALA A 292 5.63 14.65 -25.41
N PRO A 293 6.33 15.60 -24.77
CA PRO A 293 7.19 16.51 -25.49
C PRO A 293 8.23 15.73 -26.30
N MET A 294 8.49 16.15 -27.54
CA MET A 294 9.44 15.46 -28.41
C MET A 294 10.85 15.37 -27.80
N ASP A 295 11.21 16.27 -26.92
CA ASP A 295 12.48 16.28 -26.19
C ASP A 295 12.54 15.29 -25.02
N LEU A 296 11.46 14.54 -24.75
CA LEU A 296 11.43 13.44 -23.81
C LEU A 296 12.38 12.31 -24.23
N PHE A 297 12.64 12.18 -25.52
CA PHE A 297 13.51 11.15 -26.08
C PHE A 297 14.93 11.70 -26.28
N LYS A 298 15.94 11.01 -25.74
CA LYS A 298 17.36 11.31 -26.03
C LYS A 298 17.72 10.93 -27.45
N ASP A 299 17.15 9.86 -27.92
CA ASP A 299 17.20 9.33 -29.27
C ASP A 299 15.89 8.58 -29.54
N HIS A 300 15.76 7.91 -30.68
CA HIS A 300 14.55 7.18 -31.04
C HIS A 300 14.25 5.96 -30.17
N ARG A 301 15.13 5.60 -29.23
CA ARG A 301 15.04 4.37 -28.42
C ARG A 301 15.10 4.61 -26.92
N THR A 302 15.69 5.71 -26.48
CA THR A 302 15.95 5.96 -25.05
C THR A 302 15.05 7.05 -24.49
N ILE A 303 14.24 6.70 -23.51
CA ILE A 303 13.39 7.64 -22.78
C ILE A 303 14.25 8.42 -21.79
N ASN A 304 14.13 9.75 -21.79
CA ASN A 304 14.76 10.58 -20.79
C ASN A 304 13.88 10.62 -19.51
N ILE A 305 14.18 9.73 -18.57
CA ILE A 305 13.41 9.59 -17.32
C ILE A 305 13.28 10.90 -16.54
N LYS A 306 14.32 11.74 -16.56
CA LYS A 306 14.31 13.05 -15.88
C LYS A 306 13.25 14.01 -16.42
N LYS A 307 12.81 13.77 -17.66
CA LYS A 307 11.78 14.55 -18.34
C LYS A 307 10.42 13.85 -18.37
N LEU A 308 10.32 12.61 -17.85
CA LEU A 308 9.01 11.98 -17.68
C LEU A 308 8.18 12.84 -16.73
N PRO A 309 7.06 13.42 -17.19
CA PRO A 309 6.20 14.16 -16.29
C PRO A 309 5.67 13.22 -15.21
N LEU A 310 5.51 13.74 -14.00
CA LEU A 310 4.69 13.11 -12.98
C LEU A 310 3.31 13.00 -13.57
N ASN A 311 2.96 11.81 -13.99
CA ASN A 311 1.76 11.69 -14.73
C ASN A 311 0.67 11.03 -13.93
N ARG A 312 -0.14 11.86 -13.28
CA ARG A 312 -1.40 11.44 -12.66
C ARG A 312 -2.35 10.77 -13.65
N MET A 313 -2.04 10.80 -14.95
CA MET A 313 -2.89 10.26 -16.00
C MET A 313 -2.54 8.82 -16.39
N TRP A 314 -1.31 8.36 -16.19
CA TRP A 314 -0.86 6.99 -16.52
C TRP A 314 -0.05 6.32 -15.42
N SER A 315 0.77 7.04 -14.66
CA SER A 315 1.53 6.46 -13.56
C SER A 315 0.93 6.74 -12.16
N GLY A 316 -0.15 7.49 -12.12
CA GLY A 316 -0.76 7.87 -10.84
C GLY A 316 0.19 8.71 -10.01
N ASN A 317 0.63 8.15 -8.90
CA ASN A 317 1.56 8.75 -7.95
C ASN A 317 3.00 8.20 -8.05
N LEU A 318 3.27 7.29 -8.99
CA LEU A 318 4.59 6.71 -9.23
C LEU A 318 5.20 7.26 -10.52
N ARG A 319 6.52 7.24 -10.62
CA ARG A 319 7.27 7.74 -11.75
C ARG A 319 7.95 6.61 -12.53
N GLY A 320 7.93 6.71 -13.87
CA GLY A 320 8.64 5.78 -14.75
C GLY A 320 7.99 4.42 -14.94
N VAL A 321 6.84 4.21 -14.31
CA VAL A 321 6.03 3.00 -14.45
C VAL A 321 4.57 3.36 -14.71
N MET A 322 3.84 2.44 -15.34
CA MET A 322 2.39 2.53 -15.49
C MET A 322 1.72 1.67 -14.44
N GLN A 323 0.81 2.25 -13.68
CA GLN A 323 -0.01 1.52 -12.71
C GLN A 323 -1.24 0.91 -13.38
N PHE A 324 -1.61 -0.30 -12.99
CA PHE A 324 -2.79 -1.00 -13.53
C PHE A 324 -4.08 -0.19 -13.37
N ARG A 325 -4.23 0.50 -12.24
CA ARG A 325 -5.32 1.44 -11.99
C ARG A 325 -5.59 2.35 -13.18
N LYS A 326 -4.54 2.86 -13.85
CA LYS A 326 -4.64 3.83 -14.95
C LYS A 326 -5.18 3.25 -16.26
N LEU A 327 -5.23 1.93 -16.39
CA LEU A 327 -5.82 1.25 -17.53
C LEU A 327 -7.31 0.96 -17.33
N LEU A 328 -7.84 1.14 -16.11
CA LEU A 328 -9.23 0.83 -15.80
C LEU A 328 -10.15 2.00 -16.19
N PRO A 329 -11.28 1.72 -16.87
CA PRO A 329 -12.24 2.74 -17.26
C PRO A 329 -12.81 3.46 -16.03
N GLY A 330 -12.86 4.79 -16.07
CA GLY A 330 -13.52 5.60 -15.05
C GLY A 330 -12.76 5.71 -13.72
N GLU A 331 -11.46 5.38 -13.68
CA GLU A 331 -10.65 5.48 -12.48
C GLU A 331 -10.52 6.93 -11.98
N ASP A 332 -10.56 7.89 -12.90
CA ASP A 332 -10.51 9.34 -12.58
C ASP A 332 -11.87 9.87 -12.08
N ASN A 333 -12.94 9.15 -12.31
CA ASN A 333 -14.27 9.61 -12.03
C ASN A 333 -15.24 8.48 -11.65
N ALA A 334 -15.01 7.92 -10.47
CA ALA A 334 -15.84 6.87 -9.89
C ALA A 334 -17.34 7.28 -9.79
N MET A 335 -17.64 8.58 -9.72
CA MET A 335 -19.00 9.07 -9.66
C MET A 335 -19.73 8.90 -11.02
N LEU A 336 -19.05 9.18 -12.15
CA LEU A 336 -19.63 8.94 -13.47
C LEU A 336 -19.93 7.46 -13.72
N LYS A 337 -19.06 6.58 -13.21
CA LYS A 337 -19.27 5.13 -13.30
C LYS A 337 -20.51 4.69 -12.52
N ARG A 338 -20.73 5.22 -11.32
CA ARG A 338 -21.93 4.96 -10.51
C ARG A 338 -23.20 5.50 -11.17
N ILE A 339 -23.13 6.69 -11.76
CA ILE A 339 -24.25 7.28 -12.49
C ILE A 339 -24.59 6.43 -13.72
N ALA A 340 -23.59 5.98 -14.48
CA ALA A 340 -23.79 5.12 -15.63
C ALA A 340 -24.38 3.76 -15.26
N ALA A 341 -23.93 3.15 -14.17
CA ALA A 341 -24.49 1.91 -13.65
C ALA A 341 -25.96 2.07 -13.21
N ALA A 342 -26.26 3.14 -12.46
CA ALA A 342 -27.63 3.42 -12.03
C ALA A 342 -28.58 3.74 -13.21
N ALA A 343 -28.08 4.39 -14.26
CA ALA A 343 -28.87 4.64 -15.49
C ALA A 343 -29.15 3.33 -16.23
N ALA A 344 -28.16 2.43 -16.34
CA ALA A 344 -28.34 1.12 -16.97
C ALA A 344 -29.33 0.22 -16.22
N GLU A 345 -29.36 0.29 -14.88
CA GLU A 345 -30.36 -0.40 -14.06
C GLU A 345 -31.78 0.17 -14.28
N TYR A 346 -31.91 1.49 -14.44
CA TYR A 346 -33.17 2.15 -14.70
C TYR A 346 -33.74 1.83 -16.10
N ASP A 347 -32.86 1.74 -17.11
CA ASP A 347 -33.29 1.39 -18.50
C ASP A 347 -33.60 -0.12 -18.63
N ALA A 348 -33.21 -0.97 -17.68
CA ALA A 348 -33.49 -2.40 -17.67
C ALA A 348 -34.78 -2.77 -16.89
N THR A 349 -35.40 -1.82 -16.19
CA THR A 349 -36.68 -1.96 -15.48
C THR A 349 -37.84 -1.34 -16.25
#